data_c826d24cd617e097e3c6190624e0ed17
#
_entry.id   c826d24cd617e097e3c6190624e0ed17
#
_cell.length_a   1.000
_cell.length_b   1.000
_cell.length_c   1.000
_cell.angle_alpha   90.00
_cell.angle_beta   90.00
_cell.angle_gamma   90.00
#
_symmetry.space_group_name_H-M   'P 1'
#
loop_
_entity.id
_entity.type
_entity.pdbx_description
1 polymer ?
#
loop_
_entity_poly.entity_id
_entity_poly.type
_entity_poly.pdbx_seq_one_letter_code
_entity_poly.pdbx_strand_id
1 'polypeptide(L)'
;MTPEPEPADSALAPVPTGRPAPLTPATLAERGFVGFVPFADLPHSAVPAGTGIYVVLRPTTSPPVFLARSPAGHRKGRDPSATTATLNGAWVPGAHVVYVGKAAGRQGLGQRLNAYRRQGEGRNAGHSGGEYIWQLADSGTLLVAWRTVAEPPPGRAEAELIAEFTSLHGALPFANRNRGSSM
;
A
#
# COMPACT_ATOMS: atom_id res chain seq x y z
N MET A 1 -3.09 24.47 63.59
CA MET A 1 -3.22 23.14 62.95
C MET A 1 -3.87 23.39 61.62
N THR A 2 -3.02 23.60 60.62
CA THR A 2 -3.41 23.96 59.23
C THR A 2 -3.59 22.65 58.44
N PRO A 3 -4.67 22.44 57.73
CA PRO A 3 -4.83 21.23 56.91
C PRO A 3 -3.92 21.30 55.67
N GLU A 4 -3.25 20.21 55.42
CA GLU A 4 -2.43 19.93 54.25
C GLU A 4 -3.34 19.79 52.99
N PRO A 5 -2.94 20.27 51.82
CA PRO A 5 -3.71 20.10 50.60
C PRO A 5 -3.55 18.67 50.06
N GLU A 6 -4.67 18.02 49.78
CA GLU A 6 -4.73 16.74 49.03
C GLU A 6 -4.05 16.83 47.67
N PRO A 7 -3.34 15.77 47.22
CA PRO A 7 -2.74 15.75 45.91
C PRO A 7 -3.83 15.63 44.84
N ALA A 8 -3.77 16.54 43.87
CA ALA A 8 -4.62 16.56 42.72
C ALA A 8 -4.60 15.23 41.93
N ASP A 9 -5.77 14.69 41.75
CA ASP A 9 -6.08 13.53 40.90
C ASP A 9 -5.51 13.75 39.49
N SER A 10 -4.47 12.97 39.17
CA SER A 10 -3.86 12.97 37.85
C SER A 10 -4.81 12.27 36.90
N ALA A 11 -5.68 13.04 36.26
CA ALA A 11 -6.56 12.57 35.19
C ALA A 11 -5.71 11.92 34.10
N LEU A 12 -5.70 10.60 34.07
CA LEU A 12 -5.20 9.80 32.96
C LEU A 12 -5.92 10.26 31.68
N ALA A 13 -5.15 10.80 30.75
CA ALA A 13 -5.64 11.14 29.41
C ALA A 13 -6.34 9.91 28.82
N PRO A 14 -7.52 10.08 28.18
CA PRO A 14 -8.25 8.96 27.63
C PRO A 14 -7.41 8.27 26.57
N VAL A 15 -7.14 6.99 26.78
CA VAL A 15 -6.57 6.11 25.77
C VAL A 15 -7.54 6.13 24.59
N PRO A 16 -7.12 6.47 23.36
CA PRO A 16 -8.00 6.49 22.22
C PRO A 16 -8.47 5.06 21.93
N THR A 17 -9.66 4.71 22.43
CA THR A 17 -10.39 3.46 22.10
C THR A 17 -11.11 3.59 20.77
N GLY A 18 -10.42 4.09 19.74
CA GLY A 18 -10.97 4.26 18.41
C GLY A 18 -10.45 3.13 17.50
N ARG A 19 -11.37 2.43 16.83
CA ARG A 19 -11.04 1.60 15.67
C ARG A 19 -10.16 2.44 14.72
N PRO A 20 -9.04 1.90 14.19
CA PRO A 20 -8.20 2.65 13.26
C PRO A 20 -9.03 3.23 12.12
N ALA A 21 -8.72 4.46 11.71
CA ALA A 21 -9.42 5.10 10.60
C ALA A 21 -9.21 4.32 9.30
N PRO A 22 -10.23 4.19 8.45
CA PRO A 22 -10.09 3.46 7.19
C PRO A 22 -9.00 4.10 6.31
N LEU A 23 -8.23 3.26 5.60
CA LEU A 23 -7.17 3.71 4.68
C LEU A 23 -7.80 4.16 3.34
N THR A 24 -8.33 5.37 3.32
CA THR A 24 -8.87 6.04 2.14
C THR A 24 -7.85 7.01 1.53
N PRO A 25 -8.06 7.49 0.29
CA PRO A 25 -7.21 8.54 -0.26
C PRO A 25 -7.09 9.76 0.65
N ALA A 26 -8.19 10.20 1.28
CA ALA A 26 -8.20 11.36 2.18
C ALA A 26 -7.35 11.12 3.43
N THR A 27 -7.58 10.01 4.15
CA THR A 27 -6.79 9.69 5.36
C THR A 27 -5.32 9.42 5.06
N LEU A 28 -4.99 8.90 3.89
CA LEU A 28 -3.61 8.73 3.46
C LEU A 28 -2.95 10.09 3.13
N ALA A 29 -3.68 11.01 2.49
CA ALA A 29 -3.18 12.36 2.24
C ALA A 29 -2.87 13.11 3.54
N GLU A 30 -3.73 13.00 4.56
CA GLU A 30 -3.49 13.53 5.90
C GLU A 30 -2.22 12.95 6.56
N ARG A 31 -1.83 11.73 6.18
CA ARG A 31 -0.60 11.06 6.64
C ARG A 31 0.63 11.37 5.78
N GLY A 32 0.54 12.37 4.88
CA GLY A 32 1.62 12.83 4.03
C GLY A 32 1.87 11.98 2.78
N PHE A 33 0.94 11.11 2.39
CA PHE A 33 0.97 10.52 1.06
C PHE A 33 0.60 11.56 0.02
N VAL A 34 1.33 11.55 -1.08
CA VAL A 34 1.13 12.44 -2.24
C VAL A 34 1.08 11.60 -3.52
N GLY A 35 0.72 12.24 -4.62
CA GLY A 35 0.57 11.60 -5.92
C GLY A 35 -0.90 11.32 -6.18
N PHE A 36 -1.39 10.13 -5.85
CA PHE A 36 -2.75 9.66 -6.18
C PHE A 36 -3.01 9.74 -7.68
N VAL A 37 -2.04 9.31 -8.46
CA VAL A 37 -2.08 9.35 -9.93
C VAL A 37 -2.17 7.96 -10.52
N PRO A 38 -2.77 7.77 -11.71
CA PRO A 38 -2.68 6.53 -12.46
C PRO A 38 -1.22 6.13 -12.75
N PHE A 39 -0.97 4.83 -12.88
CA PHE A 39 0.38 4.37 -13.26
C PHE A 39 0.88 4.98 -14.56
N ALA A 40 -0.01 5.25 -15.52
CA ALA A 40 0.33 5.88 -16.80
C ALA A 40 0.93 7.29 -16.63
N ASP A 41 0.53 8.02 -15.60
CA ASP A 41 0.94 9.40 -15.35
C ASP A 41 2.24 9.51 -14.54
N LEU A 42 2.78 8.40 -14.03
CA LEU A 42 4.02 8.40 -13.25
C LEU A 42 5.22 9.04 -13.98
N PRO A 43 5.41 8.89 -15.32
CA PRO A 43 6.51 9.56 -16.04
C PRO A 43 6.43 11.09 -16.00
N HIS A 44 5.24 11.64 -15.78
CA HIS A 44 4.98 13.09 -15.73
C HIS A 44 4.78 13.60 -14.30
N SER A 45 4.93 12.71 -13.31
CA SER A 45 4.74 13.02 -11.89
C SER A 45 6.08 13.25 -11.20
N ALA A 46 6.11 14.18 -10.23
CA ALA A 46 7.30 14.47 -9.43
C ALA A 46 7.53 13.40 -8.35
N VAL A 47 7.86 12.18 -8.77
CA VAL A 47 8.17 11.09 -7.83
C VAL A 47 9.56 11.30 -7.25
N PRO A 48 9.74 11.36 -5.91
CA PRO A 48 11.04 11.59 -5.30
C PRO A 48 12.05 10.45 -5.57
N ALA A 49 13.33 10.80 -5.65
CA ALA A 49 14.42 9.83 -5.72
C ALA A 49 14.72 9.17 -4.35
N GLY A 50 14.17 9.70 -3.26
CA GLY A 50 14.39 9.20 -1.90
C GLY A 50 13.72 7.85 -1.62
N THR A 51 14.12 7.23 -0.52
CA THR A 51 13.48 6.02 0.01
C THR A 51 12.08 6.34 0.56
N GLY A 52 11.20 5.34 0.60
CA GLY A 52 9.86 5.54 1.12
C GLY A 52 8.96 4.34 0.96
N ILE A 53 7.69 4.57 1.23
CA ILE A 53 6.60 3.62 1.04
C ILE A 53 5.60 4.15 0.01
N TYR A 54 4.88 3.24 -0.60
CA TYR A 54 3.83 3.58 -1.54
C TYR A 54 2.64 2.63 -1.39
N VAL A 55 1.49 3.11 -1.80
CA VAL A 55 0.25 2.34 -1.82
C VAL A 55 -0.33 2.35 -3.23
N VAL A 56 -1.02 1.27 -3.58
CA VAL A 56 -1.87 1.22 -4.76
C VAL A 56 -3.31 1.17 -4.28
N LEU A 57 -4.12 2.07 -4.83
CA LEU A 57 -5.52 2.20 -4.46
C LEU A 57 -6.41 1.93 -5.68
N ARG A 58 -7.52 1.28 -5.42
CA ARG A 58 -8.61 1.18 -6.38
C ARG A 58 -9.64 2.27 -6.04
N PRO A 59 -10.02 3.15 -7.00
CA PRO A 59 -10.93 4.27 -6.74
C PRO A 59 -12.33 3.83 -6.29
N THR A 60 -12.73 2.61 -6.66
CA THR A 60 -14.03 2.04 -6.31
C THR A 60 -13.88 0.83 -5.38
N THR A 61 -14.87 0.61 -4.53
CA THR A 61 -15.00 -0.57 -3.66
C THR A 61 -15.96 -1.62 -4.22
N SER A 62 -16.48 -1.43 -5.45
CA SER A 62 -17.35 -2.40 -6.12
C SER A 62 -16.64 -3.76 -6.30
N PRO A 63 -17.40 -4.86 -6.44
CA PRO A 63 -16.81 -6.18 -6.69
C PRO A 63 -15.83 -6.16 -7.86
N PRO A 64 -14.69 -6.83 -7.78
CA PRO A 64 -13.69 -6.84 -8.84
C PRO A 64 -14.11 -7.76 -9.99
N VAL A 65 -13.62 -7.44 -11.18
CA VAL A 65 -13.61 -8.36 -12.32
C VAL A 65 -12.14 -8.72 -12.58
N PHE A 66 -11.84 -10.02 -12.61
CA PHE A 66 -10.48 -10.49 -12.87
C PHE A 66 -10.34 -10.98 -14.31
N LEU A 67 -9.21 -10.62 -14.93
CA LEU A 67 -8.80 -11.17 -16.22
C LEU A 67 -8.37 -12.64 -16.03
N ALA A 68 -8.60 -13.47 -17.03
CA ALA A 68 -8.17 -14.88 -17.02
C ALA A 68 -6.63 -15.02 -16.96
N ARG A 69 -5.92 -14.05 -17.55
CA ARG A 69 -4.46 -13.96 -17.51
C ARG A 69 -4.01 -12.54 -17.19
N SER A 70 -2.86 -12.44 -16.51
CA SER A 70 -2.22 -11.17 -16.25
C SER A 70 -1.58 -10.61 -17.53
N PRO A 71 -1.81 -9.33 -17.89
CA PRO A 71 -1.07 -8.67 -18.95
C PRO A 71 0.35 -8.27 -18.54
N ALA A 72 0.70 -8.44 -17.26
CA ALA A 72 2.00 -8.02 -16.73
C ALA A 72 3.17 -8.82 -17.32
N GLY A 73 4.33 -8.17 -17.38
CA GLY A 73 5.54 -8.78 -17.90
C GLY A 73 6.02 -9.97 -17.07
N HIS A 74 6.49 -10.99 -17.77
CA HIS A 74 7.09 -12.17 -17.16
C HIS A 74 8.42 -11.82 -16.52
N ARG A 75 8.63 -12.22 -15.28
CA ARG A 75 9.90 -12.07 -14.58
C ARG A 75 10.64 -13.39 -14.55
N LYS A 76 11.86 -13.42 -15.09
CA LYS A 76 12.68 -14.64 -15.17
C LYS A 76 11.91 -15.81 -15.83
N GLY A 77 11.11 -15.52 -16.86
CA GLY A 77 10.30 -16.51 -17.58
C GLY A 77 9.06 -17.00 -16.87
N ARG A 78 8.76 -16.48 -15.65
CA ARG A 78 7.59 -16.89 -14.87
C ARG A 78 6.38 -16.06 -15.25
N ASP A 79 5.28 -16.72 -15.61
CA ASP A 79 3.96 -16.11 -15.80
C ASP A 79 3.45 -15.55 -14.45
N PRO A 80 3.12 -14.25 -14.36
CA PRO A 80 2.60 -13.63 -13.14
C PRO A 80 1.13 -13.95 -12.88
N SER A 81 0.45 -14.67 -13.77
CA SER A 81 -0.97 -14.97 -13.63
C SER A 81 -1.27 -15.85 -12.43
N ALA A 82 -2.34 -15.51 -11.73
CA ALA A 82 -2.95 -16.32 -10.69
C ALA A 82 -4.32 -16.85 -11.17
N THR A 83 -4.80 -17.93 -10.57
CA THR A 83 -6.16 -18.42 -10.85
C THR A 83 -7.21 -17.47 -10.29
N THR A 84 -8.39 -17.42 -10.91
CA THR A 84 -9.52 -16.62 -10.39
C THR A 84 -9.88 -17.02 -8.96
N ALA A 85 -9.79 -18.30 -8.60
CA ALA A 85 -10.01 -18.75 -7.24
C ALA A 85 -9.01 -18.14 -6.26
N THR A 86 -7.72 -18.10 -6.61
CA THR A 86 -6.68 -17.46 -5.81
C THR A 86 -6.95 -15.96 -5.63
N LEU A 87 -7.32 -15.27 -6.72
CA LEU A 87 -7.60 -13.83 -6.68
C LEU A 87 -8.84 -13.51 -5.83
N ASN A 88 -9.92 -14.29 -5.98
CA ASN A 88 -11.11 -14.16 -5.15
C ASN A 88 -10.81 -14.41 -3.67
N GLY A 89 -9.99 -15.41 -3.36
CA GLY A 89 -9.59 -15.71 -1.98
C GLY A 89 -8.71 -14.62 -1.34
N ALA A 90 -7.98 -13.86 -2.15
CA ALA A 90 -7.15 -12.74 -1.68
C ALA A 90 -7.90 -11.41 -1.63
N TRP A 91 -9.06 -11.30 -2.29
CA TRP A 91 -9.80 -10.04 -2.38
C TRP A 91 -10.35 -9.59 -1.02
N VAL A 92 -10.22 -8.30 -0.72
CA VAL A 92 -10.70 -7.68 0.52
C VAL A 92 -11.84 -6.72 0.17
N PRO A 93 -13.11 -7.11 0.40
CA PRO A 93 -14.26 -6.26 0.10
C PRO A 93 -14.21 -4.94 0.90
N GLY A 94 -14.62 -3.84 0.25
CA GLY A 94 -14.71 -2.53 0.89
C GLY A 94 -13.39 -1.80 1.09
N ALA A 95 -12.24 -2.42 0.78
CA ALA A 95 -10.93 -1.79 0.89
C ALA A 95 -10.58 -1.00 -0.39
N HIS A 96 -10.09 0.24 -0.21
CA HIS A 96 -9.48 1.01 -1.30
C HIS A 96 -8.03 0.60 -1.57
N VAL A 97 -7.26 0.36 -0.51
CA VAL A 97 -5.85 -0.06 -0.65
C VAL A 97 -5.79 -1.51 -1.10
N VAL A 98 -5.21 -1.75 -2.26
CA VAL A 98 -5.03 -3.09 -2.84
C VAL A 98 -3.60 -3.60 -2.74
N TYR A 99 -2.63 -2.72 -2.51
CA TYR A 99 -1.23 -3.09 -2.30
C TYR A 99 -0.48 -2.02 -1.50
N VAL A 100 0.42 -2.45 -0.65
CA VAL A 100 1.40 -1.62 0.07
C VAL A 100 2.80 -2.12 -0.29
N GLY A 101 3.70 -1.21 -0.62
CA GLY A 101 5.08 -1.54 -0.96
C GLY A 101 6.09 -0.51 -0.48
N LYS A 102 7.36 -0.86 -0.57
CA LYS A 102 8.49 -0.01 -0.18
C LYS A 102 9.50 0.18 -1.29
N ALA A 103 10.24 1.26 -1.18
CA ALA A 103 11.44 1.57 -1.94
C ALA A 103 12.57 1.86 -0.94
N ALA A 104 13.34 0.83 -0.59
CA ALA A 104 14.47 0.92 0.37
C ALA A 104 15.83 0.94 -0.32
N GLY A 105 15.89 0.70 -1.63
CA GLY A 105 17.13 0.69 -2.40
C GLY A 105 17.64 2.09 -2.74
N ARG A 106 18.92 2.18 -3.13
CA ARG A 106 19.60 3.44 -3.50
C ARG A 106 18.89 4.27 -4.57
N GLN A 107 18.05 3.67 -5.38
CA GLN A 107 17.36 4.29 -6.50
C GLN A 107 15.94 4.77 -6.14
N GLY A 108 15.50 4.56 -4.89
CA GLY A 108 14.33 5.16 -4.28
C GLY A 108 12.99 4.87 -4.95
N LEU A 109 12.02 5.72 -4.61
CA LEU A 109 10.63 5.64 -5.06
C LEU A 109 10.49 5.73 -6.58
N GLY A 110 11.18 6.69 -7.21
CA GLY A 110 11.05 6.95 -8.65
C GLY A 110 11.36 5.70 -9.49
N GLN A 111 12.49 5.05 -9.24
CA GLN A 111 12.84 3.84 -9.99
C GLN A 111 11.91 2.66 -9.62
N ARG A 112 11.57 2.52 -8.34
CA ARG A 112 10.71 1.43 -7.88
C ARG A 112 9.33 1.49 -8.55
N LEU A 113 8.72 2.66 -8.58
CA LEU A 113 7.40 2.87 -9.19
C LEU A 113 7.45 2.77 -10.71
N ASN A 114 8.52 3.28 -11.35
CA ASN A 114 8.70 3.11 -12.79
C ASN A 114 8.88 1.63 -13.18
N ALA A 115 9.62 0.84 -12.40
CA ALA A 115 9.73 -0.60 -12.62
C ALA A 115 8.38 -1.30 -12.49
N TYR A 116 7.55 -0.89 -11.52
CA TYR A 116 6.23 -1.44 -11.30
C TYR A 116 5.28 -1.11 -12.47
N ARG A 117 5.27 0.16 -12.93
CA ARG A 117 4.52 0.58 -14.12
C ARG A 117 4.92 -0.25 -15.35
N ARG A 118 6.22 -0.35 -15.62
CA ARG A 118 6.74 -1.13 -16.78
C ARG A 118 6.38 -2.60 -16.72
N GLN A 119 6.30 -3.18 -15.52
CA GLN A 119 5.80 -4.55 -15.37
C GLN A 119 4.34 -4.65 -15.83
N GLY A 120 3.49 -3.70 -15.42
CA GLY A 120 2.10 -3.65 -15.87
C GLY A 120 1.93 -3.47 -17.39
N GLU A 121 2.91 -2.83 -18.04
CA GLU A 121 2.98 -2.70 -19.50
C GLU A 121 3.48 -3.97 -20.23
N GLY A 122 3.58 -5.09 -19.56
CA GLY A 122 4.05 -6.33 -20.14
C GLY A 122 5.58 -6.45 -20.26
N ARG A 123 6.36 -5.53 -19.68
CA ARG A 123 7.83 -5.55 -19.77
C ARG A 123 8.44 -6.38 -18.64
N ASN A 124 9.53 -7.08 -18.94
CA ASN A 124 10.36 -7.73 -17.92
C ASN A 124 11.07 -6.64 -17.07
N ALA A 125 10.41 -6.17 -16.04
CA ALA A 125 10.91 -5.15 -15.12
C ALA A 125 11.29 -5.79 -13.78
N GLY A 126 12.24 -5.20 -13.06
CA GLY A 126 12.77 -5.70 -11.78
C GLY A 126 11.80 -5.58 -10.59
N HIS A 127 10.51 -5.67 -10.82
CA HIS A 127 9.48 -5.64 -9.78
C HIS A 127 8.85 -7.02 -9.59
N SER A 128 8.60 -7.44 -8.36
CA SER A 128 8.06 -8.77 -8.05
C SER A 128 6.99 -8.79 -6.97
N GLY A 129 6.64 -7.62 -6.42
CA GLY A 129 5.56 -7.50 -5.46
C GLY A 129 4.28 -6.99 -6.13
N GLY A 130 3.12 -7.34 -5.57
CA GLY A 130 1.86 -6.75 -6.02
C GLY A 130 1.38 -7.17 -7.40
N GLU A 131 1.82 -8.32 -7.92
CA GLU A 131 1.51 -8.76 -9.30
C GLU A 131 -0.01 -8.92 -9.55
N TYR A 132 -0.79 -9.23 -8.52
CA TYR A 132 -2.24 -9.46 -8.65
C TYR A 132 -3.02 -8.24 -9.14
N ILE A 133 -2.54 -7.02 -8.87
CA ILE A 133 -3.26 -5.81 -9.32
C ILE A 133 -3.43 -5.78 -10.84
N TRP A 134 -2.49 -6.35 -11.58
CA TRP A 134 -2.52 -6.33 -13.05
C TRP A 134 -3.57 -7.28 -13.64
N GLN A 135 -4.10 -8.23 -12.85
CA GLN A 135 -5.24 -9.06 -13.26
C GLN A 135 -6.61 -8.43 -12.93
N LEU A 136 -6.67 -7.27 -12.30
CA LEU A 136 -7.91 -6.50 -12.23
C LEU A 136 -8.25 -5.95 -13.63
N ALA A 137 -9.47 -6.14 -14.09
CA ALA A 137 -9.93 -5.63 -15.39
C ALA A 137 -9.84 -4.10 -15.48
N ASP A 138 -9.97 -3.44 -14.33
CA ASP A 138 -9.84 -1.99 -14.17
C ASP A 138 -8.45 -1.54 -13.68
N SER A 139 -7.42 -2.36 -13.85
CA SER A 139 -6.05 -2.05 -13.42
C SER A 139 -5.51 -0.72 -13.96
N GLY A 140 -5.97 -0.28 -15.13
CA GLY A 140 -5.61 1.02 -15.70
C GLY A 140 -6.12 2.25 -14.92
N THR A 141 -7.11 2.07 -14.04
CA THR A 141 -7.67 3.14 -13.20
C THR A 141 -7.07 3.19 -11.80
N LEU A 142 -6.18 2.24 -11.46
CA LEU A 142 -5.54 2.19 -10.15
C LEU A 142 -4.68 3.43 -9.93
N LEU A 143 -4.77 3.99 -8.73
CA LEU A 143 -3.98 5.13 -8.31
C LEU A 143 -2.77 4.68 -7.51
N VAL A 144 -1.66 5.36 -7.69
CA VAL A 144 -0.45 5.19 -6.89
C VAL A 144 -0.24 6.45 -6.06
N ALA A 145 -0.02 6.26 -4.76
CA ALA A 145 0.38 7.33 -3.86
C ALA A 145 1.65 6.89 -3.10
N TRP A 146 2.51 7.84 -2.77
CA TRP A 146 3.78 7.59 -2.12
C TRP A 146 4.06 8.61 -1.02
N ARG A 147 4.93 8.19 -0.08
CA ARG A 147 5.46 9.04 0.98
C ARG A 147 6.94 8.74 1.16
N THR A 148 7.78 9.77 1.12
CA THR A 148 9.19 9.64 1.48
C THR A 148 9.31 9.33 2.97
N VAL A 149 10.12 8.35 3.32
CA VAL A 149 10.35 7.91 4.70
C VAL A 149 11.83 7.63 4.89
N ALA A 150 12.42 8.24 5.90
CA ALA A 150 13.78 7.96 6.37
C ALA A 150 13.73 7.21 7.71
N GLU A 151 12.90 7.71 8.64
CA GLU A 151 12.66 7.12 9.95
C GLU A 151 11.13 6.99 10.21
N PRO A 152 10.62 5.84 10.61
CA PRO A 152 11.35 4.56 10.67
C PRO A 152 11.80 4.10 9.26
N PRO A 153 12.74 3.14 9.15
CA PRO A 153 13.15 2.62 7.84
C PRO A 153 11.97 2.16 6.99
N PRO A 154 12.01 2.30 5.65
CA PRO A 154 10.88 1.97 4.77
C PRO A 154 10.29 0.57 4.98
N GLY A 155 11.12 -0.40 5.36
CA GLY A 155 10.65 -1.76 5.66
C GLY A 155 9.73 -1.80 6.87
N ARG A 156 10.07 -1.07 7.92
CA ARG A 156 9.25 -0.96 9.12
C ARG A 156 7.96 -0.17 8.85
N ALA A 157 8.07 0.96 8.15
CA ALA A 157 6.91 1.76 7.76
C ALA A 157 5.91 0.97 6.89
N GLU A 158 6.40 0.16 5.95
CA GLU A 158 5.60 -0.78 5.15
C GLU A 158 4.88 -1.79 6.04
N ALA A 159 5.62 -2.45 6.95
CA ALA A 159 5.07 -3.47 7.83
C ALA A 159 4.01 -2.89 8.79
N GLU A 160 4.23 -1.69 9.34
CA GLU A 160 3.27 -0.98 10.18
C GLU A 160 1.97 -0.68 9.43
N LEU A 161 2.05 -0.19 8.19
CA LEU A 161 0.87 0.11 7.38
C LEU A 161 0.10 -1.17 6.98
N ILE A 162 0.81 -2.25 6.67
CA ILE A 162 0.19 -3.56 6.40
C ILE A 162 -0.49 -4.11 7.66
N ALA A 163 0.14 -3.97 8.84
CA ALA A 163 -0.44 -4.41 10.10
C ALA A 163 -1.72 -3.62 10.44
N GLU A 164 -1.72 -2.32 10.23
CA GLU A 164 -2.90 -1.48 10.39
C GLU A 164 -4.03 -1.92 9.44
N PHE A 165 -3.74 -2.10 8.16
CA PHE A 165 -4.70 -2.62 7.18
C PHE A 165 -5.28 -3.97 7.65
N THR A 166 -4.40 -4.88 8.11
CA THR A 166 -4.82 -6.21 8.58
C THR A 166 -5.71 -6.12 9.82
N SER A 167 -5.43 -5.18 10.72
CA SER A 167 -6.28 -4.92 11.89
C SER A 167 -7.68 -4.42 11.49
N LEU A 168 -7.77 -3.60 10.44
CA LEU A 168 -9.03 -3.07 9.94
C LEU A 168 -9.89 -4.11 9.23
N HIS A 169 -9.26 -4.97 8.44
CA HIS A 169 -9.94 -5.83 7.46
C HIS A 169 -9.84 -7.34 7.77
N GLY A 170 -9.02 -7.74 8.74
CA GLY A 170 -8.80 -9.16 9.07
C GLY A 170 -7.94 -9.93 8.06
N ALA A 171 -7.44 -9.27 7.01
CA ALA A 171 -6.68 -9.86 5.92
C ALA A 171 -5.59 -8.91 5.43
N LEU A 172 -4.59 -9.43 4.71
CA LEU A 172 -3.60 -8.61 4.01
C LEU A 172 -4.24 -7.83 2.85
N PRO A 173 -3.65 -6.69 2.41
CA PRO A 173 -4.08 -6.05 1.17
C PRO A 173 -4.02 -7.05 0.01
N PHE A 174 -4.96 -6.96 -0.91
CA PHE A 174 -5.22 -7.92 -2.00
C PHE A 174 -3.96 -8.47 -2.68
N ALA A 175 -2.99 -7.62 -3.00
CA ALA A 175 -1.79 -8.04 -3.72
C ALA A 175 -0.56 -8.24 -2.83
N ASN A 176 -0.66 -8.08 -1.50
CA ASN A 176 0.38 -8.43 -0.56
C ASN A 176 0.30 -9.92 -0.21
N ARG A 177 1.38 -10.68 -0.48
CA ARG A 177 1.46 -12.11 -0.18
C ARG A 177 2.14 -12.43 1.14
N ASN A 178 2.71 -11.41 1.79
CA ASN A 178 3.35 -11.50 3.10
C ASN A 178 3.22 -10.17 3.85
N ARG A 179 3.53 -10.21 5.14
CA ARG A 179 3.35 -9.08 6.07
C ARG A 179 4.42 -7.98 5.96
N GLY A 180 5.23 -7.98 4.92
CA GLY A 180 6.39 -7.09 4.82
C GLY A 180 7.60 -7.62 5.59
N SER A 181 8.77 -7.01 5.33
CA SER A 181 10.01 -7.37 6.04
C SER A 181 10.39 -6.22 6.97
N SER A 182 10.51 -6.51 8.26
CA SER A 182 10.93 -5.54 9.29
C SER A 182 12.43 -5.22 9.28
N MET A 183 13.18 -5.66 8.24
CA MET A 183 14.61 -5.35 8.08
C MET A 183 14.82 -4.17 7.15
#